data_7ec79f04f286a8273544c151a4394665
#
_entry.id   7ec79f04f286a8273544c151a4394665
#
_cell.length_a   1.000
_cell.length_b   1.000
_cell.length_c   1.000
_cell.angle_alpha   90.00
_cell.angle_beta   90.00
_cell.angle_gamma   90.00
#
_symmetry.space_group_name_H-M   'P 1'
#
loop_
_entity.id
_entity.type
_entity.pdbx_description
1 polymer ?
#
loop_
_entity_poly.entity_id
_entity_poly.type
_entity_poly.pdbx_seq_one_letter_code
_entity_poly.pdbx_strand_id
1 'polypeptide(L)'
;PEGVRLGPPVARPWSFIAVGLNYADHARETGQEIPTEPILFNKLGNCICGPYDDVLYPKNSDRMDWELEIAFVMGKRARYVEEKDAMDYVAGYAICNDVSERRFQMKRNGQWMKGKCAETFGPLGPWLVTADAIDPSNLAM
;
A
#
# COMPACT_ATOMS: atom_id res chain seq x y z
N PRO A 1 -19.77 2.27 -17.90
CA PRO A 1 -19.76 2.07 -19.34
C PRO A 1 -18.84 0.89 -19.67
N GLU A 2 -19.34 -0.05 -20.47
CA GLU A 2 -18.55 -1.18 -20.95
C GLU A 2 -17.35 -0.67 -21.76
N GLY A 3 -16.18 -1.30 -21.55
CA GLY A 3 -14.95 -0.98 -22.31
C GLY A 3 -14.15 0.23 -21.82
N VAL A 4 -14.51 0.86 -20.71
CA VAL A 4 -13.72 1.95 -20.13
C VAL A 4 -12.77 1.41 -19.06
N ARG A 5 -11.46 1.65 -19.24
CA ARG A 5 -10.46 1.34 -18.24
C ARG A 5 -10.69 2.17 -16.97
N LEU A 6 -10.74 1.51 -15.83
CA LEU A 6 -10.80 2.16 -14.53
C LEU A 6 -9.37 2.40 -14.02
N GLY A 7 -8.97 3.66 -13.91
CA GLY A 7 -7.68 4.04 -13.30
C GLY A 7 -7.73 4.02 -11.78
N PRO A 8 -6.61 4.30 -11.09
CA PRO A 8 -6.61 4.42 -9.65
C PRO A 8 -7.46 5.62 -9.19
N PRO A 9 -8.14 5.53 -8.04
CA PRO A 9 -9.04 6.60 -7.56
C PRO A 9 -8.28 7.86 -7.12
N VAL A 10 -6.96 7.77 -6.95
CA VAL A 10 -6.08 8.91 -6.63
C VAL A 10 -5.05 9.06 -7.74
N ALA A 11 -5.12 10.16 -8.46
CA ALA A 11 -4.20 10.45 -9.54
C ALA A 11 -2.91 11.09 -9.00
N ARG A 12 -1.76 10.47 -9.26
CA ARG A 12 -0.42 11.02 -9.02
C ARG A 12 -0.21 11.59 -7.59
N PRO A 13 -0.34 10.78 -6.54
CA PRO A 13 -0.01 11.24 -5.20
C PRO A 13 1.48 11.63 -5.12
N TRP A 14 1.80 12.62 -4.28
CA TRP A 14 3.18 13.08 -4.06
C TRP A 14 4.08 12.02 -3.45
N SER A 15 3.49 11.18 -2.61
CA SER A 15 4.18 10.09 -1.93
C SER A 15 3.28 8.88 -1.86
N PHE A 16 3.90 7.72 -1.91
CA PHE A 16 3.27 6.45 -1.61
C PHE A 16 4.15 5.76 -0.57
N ILE A 17 3.74 5.85 0.69
CA ILE A 17 4.47 5.30 1.84
C ILE A 17 3.70 4.08 2.32
N ALA A 18 4.41 3.00 2.57
CA ALA A 18 3.86 1.76 3.09
C ALA A 18 4.44 1.45 4.48
N VAL A 19 3.67 0.69 5.26
CA VAL A 19 4.03 0.24 6.60
C VAL A 19 4.22 -1.27 6.56
N GLY A 20 5.41 -1.74 6.87
CA GLY A 20 5.74 -3.17 6.92
C GLY A 20 5.39 -3.80 8.26
N LEU A 21 5.10 -5.12 8.27
CA LEU A 21 4.74 -5.90 9.46
C LEU A 21 3.62 -5.25 10.28
N ASN A 22 2.65 -4.68 9.60
CA ASN A 22 1.55 -3.90 10.17
C ASN A 22 0.34 -4.74 10.62
N TYR A 23 0.38 -6.06 10.41
CA TYR A 23 -0.63 -7.02 10.87
C TYR A 23 -0.01 -7.99 11.88
N ALA A 24 -0.60 -8.05 13.08
CA ALA A 24 -0.10 -8.90 14.16
C ALA A 24 -0.12 -10.41 13.79
N ASP A 25 -1.10 -10.83 12.99
CA ASP A 25 -1.19 -12.21 12.51
C ASP A 25 -0.04 -12.53 11.57
N HIS A 26 0.28 -11.62 10.65
CA HIS A 26 1.41 -11.79 9.73
C HIS A 26 2.76 -11.86 10.48
N ALA A 27 2.97 -11.06 11.51
CA ALA A 27 4.17 -11.13 12.34
C ALA A 27 4.28 -12.49 13.02
N ARG A 28 3.18 -13.03 13.55
CA ARG A 28 3.12 -14.36 14.16
C ARG A 28 3.41 -15.50 13.19
N GLU A 29 2.80 -15.46 12.00
CA GLU A 29 3.01 -16.47 10.94
C GLU A 29 4.46 -16.52 10.46
N THR A 30 5.10 -15.37 10.37
CA THR A 30 6.49 -15.25 9.92
C THR A 30 7.51 -15.41 11.05
N GLY A 31 7.06 -15.60 12.29
CA GLY A 31 7.92 -15.74 13.46
C GLY A 31 8.71 -14.47 13.81
N GLN A 32 8.18 -13.31 13.43
CA GLN A 32 8.80 -12.01 13.69
C GLN A 32 8.17 -11.35 14.92
N GLU A 33 8.95 -10.57 15.65
CA GLU A 33 8.43 -9.73 16.72
C GLU A 33 7.59 -8.60 16.15
N ILE A 34 6.51 -8.23 16.85
CA ILE A 34 5.70 -7.07 16.48
C ILE A 34 6.56 -5.81 16.68
N PRO A 35 6.73 -4.98 15.64
CA PRO A 35 7.53 -3.78 15.74
C PRO A 35 6.98 -2.80 16.79
N THR A 36 7.88 -2.17 17.56
CA THR A 36 7.51 -1.16 18.57
C THR A 36 7.23 0.22 17.96
N GLU A 37 7.62 0.40 16.70
CA GLU A 37 7.34 1.59 15.90
C GLU A 37 7.13 1.19 14.43
N PRO A 38 6.43 1.98 13.60
CA PRO A 38 6.16 1.62 12.22
C PRO A 38 7.42 1.45 11.38
N ILE A 39 7.55 0.32 10.70
CA ILE A 39 8.58 0.11 9.68
C ILE A 39 8.10 0.76 8.39
N LEU A 40 8.69 1.88 8.01
CA LEU A 40 8.26 2.64 6.84
C LEU A 40 9.16 2.33 5.63
N PHE A 41 8.52 2.20 4.47
CA PHE A 41 9.21 2.17 3.19
C PHE A 41 8.41 2.91 2.12
N ASN A 42 9.11 3.41 1.11
CA ASN A 42 8.46 4.06 -0.01
C ASN A 42 8.10 3.06 -1.09
N LYS A 43 6.92 3.26 -1.68
CA LYS A 43 6.61 2.85 -3.04
C LYS A 43 6.62 4.10 -3.91
N LEU A 44 7.07 4.00 -5.14
CA LEU A 44 7.17 5.14 -6.05
C LEU A 44 5.85 5.34 -6.80
N GLY A 45 5.63 6.56 -7.29
CA GLY A 45 4.39 6.89 -8.02
C GLY A 45 4.16 6.04 -9.28
N ASN A 46 5.23 5.51 -9.90
CA ASN A 46 5.14 4.59 -11.03
C ASN A 46 4.61 3.19 -10.66
N CYS A 47 4.54 2.85 -9.37
CA CYS A 47 3.95 1.60 -8.92
C CYS A 47 2.43 1.61 -9.03
N ILE A 48 1.80 2.80 -8.92
CA ILE A 48 0.35 2.91 -8.86
C ILE A 48 -0.25 2.65 -10.23
N CYS A 49 -1.19 1.72 -10.26
CA CYS A 49 -2.02 1.41 -11.43
C CYS A 49 -3.47 1.22 -11.02
N GLY A 50 -4.36 1.07 -11.99
CA GLY A 50 -5.77 0.82 -11.73
C GLY A 50 -6.01 -0.55 -11.11
N PRO A 51 -7.16 -0.75 -10.46
CA PRO A 51 -7.46 -1.98 -9.71
C PRO A 51 -7.55 -3.24 -10.58
N TYR A 52 -7.75 -3.06 -11.88
CA TYR A 52 -7.90 -4.14 -12.87
C TYR A 52 -6.82 -4.11 -13.95
N ASP A 53 -5.79 -3.28 -13.77
CA ASP A 53 -4.65 -3.27 -14.69
C ASP A 53 -3.77 -4.50 -14.46
N ASP A 54 -3.08 -4.93 -15.51
CA ASP A 54 -2.10 -6.01 -15.42
C ASP A 54 -0.91 -5.61 -14.54
N VAL A 55 -0.49 -6.51 -13.67
CA VAL A 55 0.76 -6.37 -12.94
C VAL A 55 1.90 -6.92 -13.80
N LEU A 56 2.83 -6.05 -14.15
CA LEU A 56 3.96 -6.40 -15.00
C LEU A 56 5.00 -7.22 -14.23
N TYR A 57 5.36 -8.36 -14.81
CA TYR A 57 6.36 -9.25 -14.22
C TYR A 57 7.78 -8.72 -14.49
N PRO A 58 8.56 -8.33 -13.48
CA PRO A 58 9.90 -7.78 -13.70
C PRO A 58 10.85 -8.81 -14.30
N LYS A 59 11.75 -8.35 -15.16
CA LYS A 59 12.79 -9.21 -15.73
C LYS A 59 13.63 -9.85 -14.61
N ASN A 60 13.88 -11.15 -14.72
CA ASN A 60 14.61 -11.96 -13.74
C ASN A 60 13.91 -12.07 -12.37
N SER A 61 12.62 -11.81 -12.30
CA SER A 61 11.80 -12.10 -11.13
C SER A 61 11.46 -13.59 -11.09
N ASP A 62 11.37 -14.15 -9.89
CA ASP A 62 10.97 -15.54 -9.66
C ASP A 62 10.14 -15.73 -8.38
N ARG A 63 9.90 -14.65 -7.62
CA ARG A 63 9.18 -14.68 -6.34
C ARG A 63 8.23 -13.52 -6.16
N MET A 64 7.35 -13.35 -7.14
CA MET A 64 6.26 -12.39 -7.00
C MET A 64 5.22 -12.88 -6.01
N ASP A 65 4.72 -11.95 -5.22
CA ASP A 65 3.75 -12.18 -4.18
C ASP A 65 2.78 -10.99 -4.11
N TRP A 66 1.59 -11.22 -3.62
CA TRP A 66 0.56 -10.20 -3.41
C TRP A 66 0.37 -9.92 -1.91
N GLU A 67 -0.02 -8.72 -1.58
CA GLU A 67 -0.34 -8.30 -0.22
C GLU A 67 -1.60 -7.45 -0.25
N LEU A 68 -2.70 -7.95 0.33
CA LEU A 68 -3.92 -7.17 0.51
C LEU A 68 -3.69 -6.14 1.60
N GLU A 69 -3.87 -4.86 1.27
CA GLU A 69 -3.64 -3.74 2.17
C GLU A 69 -4.78 -2.74 2.13
N ILE A 70 -4.98 -2.05 3.26
CA ILE A 70 -5.78 -0.83 3.29
C ILE A 70 -4.88 0.38 3.06
N ALA A 71 -5.19 1.17 2.05
CA ALA A 71 -4.56 2.45 1.82
C ALA A 71 -5.45 3.58 2.37
N PHE A 72 -4.88 4.50 3.13
CA PHE A 72 -5.55 5.74 3.49
C PHE A 72 -4.93 6.91 2.74
N VAL A 73 -5.77 7.84 2.34
CA VAL A 73 -5.37 9.02 1.56
C VAL A 73 -5.43 10.26 2.44
N MET A 74 -4.30 10.95 2.55
CA MET A 74 -4.25 12.21 3.29
C MET A 74 -4.95 13.31 2.48
N GLY A 75 -5.98 13.92 3.06
CA GLY A 75 -6.78 14.98 2.43
C GLY A 75 -6.32 16.40 2.75
N LYS A 76 -5.48 16.54 3.77
CA LYS A 76 -4.98 17.84 4.24
C LYS A 76 -3.48 17.75 4.50
N ARG A 77 -2.80 18.90 4.44
CA ARG A 77 -1.40 18.97 4.86
C ARG A 77 -1.29 18.73 6.36
N ALA A 78 -0.57 17.67 6.74
CA ALA A 78 -0.29 17.31 8.13
C ALA A 78 1.17 17.65 8.47
N ARG A 79 1.39 18.29 9.62
CA ARG A 79 2.72 18.54 10.17
C ARG A 79 2.62 18.73 11.68
N TYR A 80 3.36 17.91 12.44
CA TYR A 80 3.34 17.96 13.91
C TYR A 80 1.91 17.84 14.49
N VAL A 81 1.12 16.95 13.91
CA VAL A 81 -0.25 16.67 14.32
C VAL A 81 -0.23 15.78 15.56
N GLU A 82 -1.02 16.10 16.56
CA GLU A 82 -1.21 15.25 17.73
C GLU A 82 -1.96 13.95 17.32
N GLU A 83 -1.65 12.83 17.95
CA GLU A 83 -2.24 11.53 17.64
C GLU A 83 -3.78 11.58 17.64
N LYS A 84 -4.39 12.22 18.63
CA LYS A 84 -5.85 12.34 18.76
C LYS A 84 -6.52 13.05 17.57
N ASP A 85 -5.79 13.88 16.83
CA ASP A 85 -6.28 14.70 15.72
C ASP A 85 -5.89 14.09 14.35
N ALA A 86 -5.12 12.99 14.34
CA ALA A 86 -4.55 12.43 13.11
C ALA A 86 -5.61 12.00 12.09
N MET A 87 -6.72 11.44 12.55
CA MET A 87 -7.79 10.95 11.68
C MET A 87 -8.53 12.06 10.94
N ASP A 88 -8.53 13.29 11.46
CA ASP A 88 -9.14 14.47 10.80
C ASP A 88 -8.43 14.86 9.49
N TYR A 89 -7.24 14.29 9.23
CA TYR A 89 -6.44 14.56 8.05
C TYR A 89 -6.64 13.51 6.95
N VAL A 90 -7.36 12.42 7.25
CA VAL A 90 -7.65 11.35 6.30
C VAL A 90 -8.85 11.73 5.44
N ALA A 91 -8.69 11.72 4.10
CA ALA A 91 -9.79 11.93 3.16
C ALA A 91 -10.64 10.68 2.97
N GLY A 92 -10.02 9.52 3.04
CA GLY A 92 -10.72 8.24 2.82
C GLY A 92 -9.75 7.08 2.64
N TYR A 93 -10.33 5.94 2.32
CA TYR A 93 -9.67 4.64 2.26
C TYR A 93 -9.90 3.96 0.91
N ALA A 94 -8.94 3.17 0.49
CA ALA A 94 -9.03 2.32 -0.70
C ALA A 94 -8.35 0.98 -0.44
N ILE A 95 -8.69 -0.04 -1.20
CA ILE A 95 -7.93 -1.29 -1.24
C ILE A 95 -6.67 -1.06 -2.07
N CYS A 96 -5.56 -1.60 -1.60
CA CYS A 96 -4.29 -1.61 -2.30
C CYS A 96 -3.73 -3.04 -2.34
N ASN A 97 -3.08 -3.39 -3.44
CA ASN A 97 -2.24 -4.58 -3.49
C ASN A 97 -0.77 -4.14 -3.43
N ASP A 98 -0.09 -4.37 -2.31
CA ASP A 98 1.34 -4.10 -2.17
C ASP A 98 2.17 -5.23 -2.80
N VAL A 99 2.09 -5.34 -4.12
CA VAL A 99 2.81 -6.36 -4.88
C VAL A 99 4.30 -6.31 -4.59
N SER A 100 4.87 -7.48 -4.35
CA SER A 100 6.24 -7.67 -3.88
C SER A 100 6.98 -8.69 -4.73
N GLU A 101 8.22 -8.42 -5.05
CA GLU A 101 9.17 -9.44 -5.49
C GLU A 101 10.08 -9.79 -4.32
N ARG A 102 9.82 -10.91 -3.67
CA ARG A 102 10.42 -11.29 -2.37
C ARG A 102 11.92 -11.47 -2.42
N ARG A 103 12.46 -12.00 -3.52
CA ARG A 103 13.91 -12.15 -3.65
C ARG A 103 14.60 -10.79 -3.79
N PHE A 104 14.01 -9.86 -4.55
CA PHE A 104 14.57 -8.51 -4.68
C PHE A 104 14.46 -7.73 -3.38
N GLN A 105 13.35 -7.90 -2.66
CA GLN A 105 13.13 -7.29 -1.35
C GLN A 105 14.15 -7.76 -0.31
N MET A 106 14.29 -9.08 -0.16
CA MET A 106 14.99 -9.68 1.00
C MET A 106 16.44 -10.04 0.72
N LYS A 107 16.78 -10.44 -0.53
CA LYS A 107 18.09 -11.01 -0.87
C LYS A 107 19.03 -10.01 -1.55
N ARG A 108 18.65 -8.74 -1.64
CA ARG A 108 19.46 -7.66 -2.24
C ARG A 108 19.80 -6.59 -1.20
N ASN A 109 20.56 -6.97 -0.18
CA ASN A 109 21.04 -6.13 0.92
C ASN A 109 19.90 -5.51 1.78
N GLY A 110 18.77 -6.19 1.92
CA GLY A 110 17.67 -5.74 2.77
C GLY A 110 17.01 -4.42 2.35
N GLN A 111 17.22 -3.98 1.10
CA GLN A 111 16.59 -2.77 0.60
C GLN A 111 15.24 -3.11 -0.02
N TRP A 112 14.19 -3.00 0.77
CA TRP A 112 12.82 -3.41 0.41
C TRP A 112 12.31 -2.75 -0.87
N MET A 113 12.65 -1.49 -1.12
CA MET A 113 12.24 -0.79 -2.34
C MET A 113 12.58 -1.55 -3.63
N LYS A 114 13.66 -2.32 -3.66
CA LYS A 114 14.04 -3.13 -4.84
C LYS A 114 13.00 -4.18 -5.21
N GLY A 115 12.24 -4.65 -4.25
CA GLY A 115 11.17 -5.63 -4.46
C GLY A 115 9.77 -5.04 -4.43
N LYS A 116 9.62 -3.77 -4.04
CA LYS A 116 8.33 -3.11 -3.81
C LYS A 116 8.01 -2.02 -4.84
N CYS A 117 8.97 -1.60 -5.67
CA CYS A 117 8.84 -0.41 -6.52
C CYS A 117 8.93 -0.68 -8.03
N ALA A 118 8.66 -1.90 -8.48
CA ALA A 118 8.54 -2.13 -9.92
C ALA A 118 7.25 -1.48 -10.46
N GLU A 119 7.24 -1.21 -11.74
CA GLU A 119 6.06 -0.65 -12.43
C GLU A 119 4.84 -1.54 -12.16
N THR A 120 3.70 -0.92 -11.88
CA THR A 120 2.41 -1.56 -11.57
C THR A 120 2.35 -2.38 -10.27
N PHE A 121 3.32 -2.24 -9.38
CA PHE A 121 3.35 -2.97 -8.10
C PHE A 121 2.43 -2.38 -7.02
N GLY A 122 1.50 -1.52 -7.38
CA GLY A 122 0.54 -0.89 -6.47
C GLY A 122 -0.84 -0.71 -7.12
N PRO A 123 -1.53 -1.81 -7.53
CA PRO A 123 -2.93 -1.71 -7.90
C PRO A 123 -3.73 -1.06 -6.78
N LEU A 124 -4.47 0.00 -7.09
CA LEU A 124 -5.21 0.80 -6.11
C LEU A 124 -6.66 0.99 -6.53
N GLY A 125 -7.59 0.77 -5.63
CA GLY A 125 -9.02 0.95 -5.85
C GLY A 125 -9.83 -0.30 -5.59
N PRO A 126 -11.06 -0.43 -6.20
CA PRO A 126 -11.59 0.42 -7.29
C PRO A 126 -12.10 1.80 -6.85
N TRP A 127 -12.40 1.97 -5.56
CA TRP A 127 -13.01 3.17 -5.02
C TRP A 127 -12.12 3.82 -3.96
N LEU A 128 -12.25 5.12 -3.80
CA LEU A 128 -11.91 5.85 -2.58
C LEU A 128 -13.20 6.03 -1.79
N VAL A 129 -13.30 5.39 -0.64
CA VAL A 129 -14.42 5.54 0.30
C VAL A 129 -14.05 6.64 1.27
N THR A 130 -14.91 7.66 1.43
CA THR A 130 -14.64 8.78 2.33
C THR A 130 -14.54 8.36 3.78
N ALA A 131 -13.75 9.08 4.57
CA ALA A 131 -13.44 8.69 5.96
C ALA A 131 -14.66 8.63 6.88
N ASP A 132 -15.71 9.40 6.56
CA ASP A 132 -16.97 9.41 7.30
C ASP A 132 -17.92 8.25 6.96
N ALA A 133 -17.63 7.50 5.88
CA ALA A 133 -18.49 6.42 5.39
C ALA A 133 -18.05 5.03 5.86
N ILE A 134 -16.91 4.89 6.54
CA ILE A 134 -16.34 3.59 6.95
C ILE A 134 -15.61 3.71 8.29
N ASP A 135 -15.74 2.68 9.11
CA ASP A 135 -14.92 2.50 10.30
C ASP A 135 -13.71 1.59 9.96
N PRO A 136 -12.49 2.14 9.87
CA PRO A 136 -11.32 1.36 9.48
C PRO A 136 -10.88 0.36 10.56
N SER A 137 -11.38 0.47 11.79
CA SER A 137 -11.06 -0.47 12.88
C SER A 137 -11.87 -1.77 12.83
N ASN A 138 -12.91 -1.82 11.99
CA ASN A 138 -13.83 -2.95 11.87
C ASN A 138 -13.92 -3.47 10.43
N LEU A 139 -12.77 -3.84 9.87
CA LEU A 139 -12.67 -4.40 8.53
C LEU A 139 -12.21 -5.86 8.61
N ALA A 140 -12.89 -6.73 7.86
CA ALA A 140 -12.42 -8.09 7.63
C ALA A 140 -11.50 -8.10 6.39
N MET A 141 -10.25 -8.50 6.58
CA MET A 141 -9.23 -8.60 5.53
C MET A 141 -8.58 -9.99 5.55
#